data_85f74aedc25e2c63d5c82bdf6165ac9a
#
_entry.id   85f74aedc25e2c63d5c82bdf6165ac9a
#
_cell.length_a   1.000
_cell.length_b   1.000
_cell.length_c   1.000
_cell.angle_alpha   90.00
_cell.angle_beta   90.00
_cell.angle_gamma   90.00
#
_symmetry.space_group_name_H-M   'P 1'
#
loop_
_entity.id
_entity.type
_entity.pdbx_description
1 polymer ?
#
loop_
_entity_poly.entity_id
_entity_poly.type
_entity_poly.pdbx_seq_one_letter_code
_entity_poly.pdbx_strand_id
1 'polypeptide(L)'
;MKYATTRRNSSFAGQRTGKRFAFNRALLPTSLEYYRDMCGMKLIGTTEWRTTLCCFHDDKTPSLRINTRNGAFKCMVCEAKGGDVIAFHMQRHSLSFIAACKSLGAWSEQS
;
A
#
# COMPACT_ATOMS: atom_id res chain seq x y z
N MET A 1 9.17 3.41 -20.33
CA MET A 1 8.96 3.72 -20.20
C MET A 1 8.92 3.89 -20.18
N LYS A 2 9.00 3.78 -19.87
CA LYS A 2 8.92 3.98 -19.74
C LYS A 2 8.79 4.29 -19.54
N TYR A 3 8.97 3.96 -19.66
CA TYR A 3 8.92 4.33 -19.42
C TYR A 3 8.98 4.83 -19.77
N ALA A 4 9.31 4.78 -19.78
CA ALA A 4 9.04 5.45 -19.92
C ALA A 4 9.16 5.99 -20.22
N THR A 5 9.39 6.04 -20.27
CA THR A 5 9.19 6.66 -20.47
C THR A 5 9.21 7.28 -20.75
N THR A 6 9.50 7.26 -20.72
CA THR A 6 9.10 8.02 -20.92
C THR A 6 9.20 8.71 -21.23
N ARG A 7 9.43 8.57 -20.99
CA ARG A 7 9.09 9.47 -21.28
C ARG A 7 8.91 10.26 -21.47
N ARG A 8 9.19 10.18 -21.51
CA ARG A 8 8.67 11.13 -21.81
C ARG A 8 8.41 11.95 -21.79
N ASN A 9 8.75 11.87 -22.08
CA ASN A 9 8.14 12.95 -22.19
C ASN A 9 7.84 13.60 -22.06
N SER A 10 7.93 13.78 -22.21
CA SER A 10 7.30 14.65 -22.20
C SER A 10 6.92 15.17 -22.09
N SER A 11 6.71 15.28 -22.28
CA SER A 11 6.22 15.98 -22.22
C SER A 11 5.76 16.33 -22.02
N PHE A 12 5.57 16.46 -22.06
CA PHE A 12 4.71 16.94 -21.86
C PHE A 12 4.40 17.62 -21.56
N ALA A 13 4.76 17.62 -21.64
CA ALA A 13 4.30 18.24 -21.40
C ALA A 13 3.57 18.90 -21.26
N GLY A 14 3.47 19.16 -20.99
CA GLY A 14 2.61 19.71 -20.78
C GLY A 14 1.40 19.88 -20.85
N GLN A 15 0.92 19.79 -21.15
CA GLN A 15 -0.17 19.93 -21.21
C GLN A 15 -1.07 19.49 -20.88
N ARG A 16 -1.47 19.62 -20.70
CA ARG A 16 -2.40 18.95 -20.64
C ARG A 16 -3.75 19.29 -20.48
N THR A 17 -4.48 18.84 -20.96
CA THR A 17 -5.88 19.15 -21.01
C THR A 17 -6.65 17.90 -20.76
N GLY A 18 -7.89 17.96 -20.38
CA GLY A 18 -8.70 16.79 -20.13
C GLY A 18 -8.43 16.16 -18.76
N LYS A 19 -8.73 14.90 -18.62
CA LYS A 19 -8.67 14.22 -17.34
C LYS A 19 -7.25 13.92 -16.93
N ARG A 20 -7.00 14.01 -15.66
CA ARG A 20 -5.73 13.67 -15.07
C ARG A 20 -5.95 12.65 -13.97
N PHE A 21 -5.05 11.68 -13.91
CA PHE A 21 -5.09 10.64 -12.88
C PHE A 21 -3.85 10.80 -12.03
N ALA A 22 -4.04 10.88 -10.74
CA ALA A 22 -2.91 11.10 -9.85
C ALA A 22 -3.07 10.29 -8.57
N PHE A 23 -1.97 9.66 -8.19
CA PHE A 23 -1.86 9.05 -6.89
C PHE A 23 -1.62 10.17 -5.87
N ASN A 24 -2.40 10.16 -4.81
CA ASN A 24 -2.26 11.13 -3.73
C ASN A 24 -2.02 10.39 -2.42
N ARG A 25 -0.76 10.38 -1.99
CA ARG A 25 -0.37 9.68 -0.78
C ARG A 25 -1.08 10.23 0.46
N ALA A 26 -1.44 11.51 0.44
CA ALA A 26 -2.13 12.12 1.58
C ALA A 26 -3.53 11.54 1.81
N LEU A 27 -4.09 10.88 0.80
CA LEU A 27 -5.41 10.26 0.92
C LEU A 27 -5.36 8.81 1.37
N LEU A 28 -4.16 8.26 1.55
CA LEU A 28 -4.02 6.90 2.08
C LEU A 28 -4.43 6.87 3.55
N PRO A 29 -5.02 5.77 4.01
CA PRO A 29 -5.24 5.62 5.44
C PRO A 29 -3.88 5.54 6.15
N THR A 30 -3.86 5.90 7.43
CA THR A 30 -2.65 5.69 8.21
C THR A 30 -2.40 4.20 8.36
N SER A 31 -1.18 3.83 8.74
CA SER A 31 -0.84 2.42 8.93
C SER A 31 -1.76 1.77 9.96
N LEU A 32 -2.00 2.46 11.09
CA LEU A 32 -2.87 1.93 12.13
C LEU A 32 -4.30 1.80 11.64
N GLU A 33 -4.82 2.80 10.94
CA GLU A 33 -6.16 2.72 10.38
C GLU A 33 -6.29 1.54 9.42
N TYR A 34 -5.29 1.37 8.56
CA TYR A 34 -5.37 0.30 7.57
C TYR A 34 -5.28 -1.07 8.23
N TYR A 35 -4.22 -1.33 8.99
CA TYR A 35 -3.98 -2.66 9.50
C TYR A 35 -4.93 -3.02 10.65
N ARG A 36 -5.16 -2.09 11.57
CA ARG A 36 -6.00 -2.36 12.72
C ARG A 36 -7.47 -2.28 12.39
N ASP A 37 -7.89 -1.20 11.74
CA ASP A 37 -9.33 -0.93 11.56
C ASP A 37 -9.88 -1.55 10.26
N MET A 38 -9.18 -1.40 9.15
CA MET A 38 -9.66 -1.92 7.87
C MET A 38 -9.40 -3.41 7.73
N CYS A 39 -8.23 -3.88 8.13
CA CYS A 39 -7.89 -5.31 8.06
C CYS A 39 -8.33 -6.10 9.29
N GLY A 40 -8.67 -5.42 10.38
CA GLY A 40 -9.10 -6.09 11.60
C GLY A 40 -8.00 -6.81 12.34
N MET A 41 -6.76 -6.41 12.16
CA MET A 41 -5.62 -7.08 12.78
C MET A 41 -5.45 -6.64 14.24
N LYS A 42 -5.08 -7.59 15.08
CA LYS A 42 -4.69 -7.30 16.45
C LYS A 42 -3.19 -7.09 16.46
N LEU A 43 -2.76 -5.83 16.59
CA LEU A 43 -1.35 -5.46 16.58
C LEU A 43 -0.78 -5.55 17.98
N ILE A 44 0.21 -6.41 18.16
CA ILE A 44 0.81 -6.70 19.46
C ILE A 44 2.10 -5.92 19.61
N GLY A 45 2.24 -5.21 20.73
CA GLY A 45 3.43 -4.43 21.04
C GLY A 45 3.11 -2.96 21.21
N THR A 46 4.10 -2.19 21.63
CA THR A 46 3.95 -0.76 21.89
C THR A 46 4.97 0.10 21.16
N THR A 47 5.87 -0.54 20.40
CA THR A 47 6.88 0.19 19.65
C THR A 47 6.38 0.49 18.24
N GLU A 48 7.23 1.12 17.45
CA GLU A 48 6.91 1.41 16.05
C GLU A 48 6.59 0.14 15.26
N TRP A 49 7.31 -0.95 15.53
CA TRP A 49 7.04 -2.24 14.91
C TRP A 49 6.13 -3.06 15.80
N ARG A 50 5.04 -3.55 15.23
CA ARG A 50 4.07 -4.39 15.91
C ARG A 50 4.01 -5.75 15.24
N THR A 51 3.51 -6.75 15.96
CA THR A 51 3.43 -8.11 15.45
C THR A 51 1.97 -8.54 15.39
N THR A 52 1.60 -9.28 14.35
CA THR A 52 0.23 -9.78 14.21
C THR A 52 0.27 -11.11 13.44
N LEU A 53 -0.88 -11.78 13.37
CA LEU A 53 -1.00 -12.99 12.57
C LEU A 53 -0.90 -12.61 11.09
N CYS A 54 -0.18 -13.43 10.33
CA CYS A 54 -0.01 -13.21 8.90
C CYS A 54 -1.23 -13.73 8.15
N CYS A 55 -1.70 -12.97 7.18
CA CYS A 55 -2.84 -13.37 6.35
C CYS A 55 -2.41 -14.05 5.05
N PHE A 56 -1.11 -14.12 4.78
CA PHE A 56 -0.60 -14.72 3.54
C PHE A 56 -0.33 -16.20 3.67
N HIS A 57 -0.42 -16.73 4.87
CA HIS A 57 -0.30 -18.16 5.12
C HIS A 57 -1.09 -18.50 6.39
N ASP A 58 -1.26 -19.80 6.64
CA ASP A 58 -1.96 -20.25 7.85
C ASP A 58 -1.04 -20.06 9.05
N ASP A 59 -1.27 -18.99 9.80
CA ASP A 59 -0.37 -18.54 10.86
C ASP A 59 -1.07 -18.72 12.22
N LYS A 60 -0.47 -19.51 13.08
CA LYS A 60 -1.01 -19.76 14.43
C LYS A 60 -0.26 -18.96 15.49
N THR A 61 0.95 -18.55 15.18
CA THR A 61 1.77 -17.73 16.06
C THR A 61 2.10 -16.44 15.30
N PRO A 62 1.87 -15.27 15.90
CA PRO A 62 2.10 -14.02 15.18
C PRO A 62 3.50 -13.95 14.59
N SER A 63 3.59 -13.78 13.28
CA SER A 63 4.85 -13.72 12.55
C SER A 63 4.95 -12.55 11.60
N LEU A 64 3.85 -11.82 11.37
CA LEU A 64 3.85 -10.66 10.49
C LEU A 64 4.21 -9.42 11.30
N ARG A 65 5.25 -8.71 10.87
CA ARG A 65 5.69 -7.48 11.50
C ARG A 65 5.22 -6.28 10.69
N ILE A 66 4.63 -5.31 11.38
CA ILE A 66 4.04 -4.12 10.78
C ILE A 66 4.71 -2.89 11.36
N ASN A 67 5.15 -1.97 10.48
CA ASN A 67 5.65 -0.69 10.92
C ASN A 67 4.48 0.30 10.98
N THR A 68 4.22 0.85 12.16
CA THR A 68 3.06 1.73 12.36
C THR A 68 3.26 3.13 11.81
N ARG A 69 4.48 3.51 11.43
CA ARG A 69 4.75 4.83 10.87
C ARG A 69 4.58 4.87 9.37
N ASN A 70 5.16 3.92 8.66
CA ASN A 70 5.18 3.96 7.19
C ASN A 70 4.39 2.84 6.54
N GLY A 71 3.86 1.90 7.31
CA GLY A 71 3.06 0.82 6.76
C GLY A 71 3.86 -0.34 6.19
N ALA A 72 5.18 -0.32 6.32
CA ALA A 72 6.00 -1.43 5.85
C ALA A 72 5.65 -2.71 6.62
N PHE A 73 5.80 -3.85 5.96
CA PHE A 73 5.49 -5.13 6.58
C PHE A 73 6.46 -6.20 6.12
N LYS A 74 6.63 -7.21 6.98
CA LYS A 74 7.42 -8.37 6.64
C LYS A 74 6.98 -9.54 7.51
N CYS A 75 6.69 -10.67 6.86
CA CYS A 75 6.41 -11.91 7.58
C CYS A 75 7.71 -12.65 7.78
N MET A 76 7.95 -13.08 9.02
CA MET A 76 9.18 -13.77 9.37
C MET A 76 9.13 -15.25 8.98
N VAL A 77 8.00 -15.75 8.50
CA VAL A 77 7.81 -17.15 8.12
C VAL A 77 7.69 -17.29 6.60
N CYS A 78 6.71 -16.63 5.98
CA CYS A 78 6.47 -16.81 4.55
C CYS A 78 7.17 -15.77 3.68
N GLU A 79 7.87 -14.83 4.30
CA GLU A 79 8.66 -13.80 3.63
C GLU A 79 7.87 -12.79 2.80
N ALA A 80 6.56 -12.74 2.98
CA ALA A 80 5.76 -11.67 2.38
C ALA A 80 6.27 -10.35 2.93
N LYS A 81 6.47 -9.35 2.05
CA LYS A 81 7.02 -8.07 2.49
C LYS A 81 6.64 -6.96 1.53
N GLY A 82 6.71 -5.75 2.03
CA GLY A 82 6.47 -4.55 1.23
C GLY A 82 6.75 -3.31 2.06
N GLY A 83 6.79 -2.16 1.37
CA GLY A 83 7.21 -0.91 2.00
C GLY A 83 6.07 -0.04 2.52
N ASP A 84 4.82 -0.35 2.22
CA ASP A 84 3.70 0.47 2.66
C ASP A 84 2.38 -0.29 2.55
N VAL A 85 1.28 0.38 2.94
CA VAL A 85 -0.05 -0.24 2.91
C VAL A 85 -0.49 -0.57 1.48
N ILE A 86 -0.01 0.16 0.49
CA ILE A 86 -0.36 -0.13 -0.90
C ILE A 86 0.21 -1.49 -1.30
N ALA A 87 1.48 -1.74 -0.97
CA ALA A 87 2.12 -3.02 -1.27
C ALA A 87 1.39 -4.17 -0.59
N PHE A 88 0.96 -3.97 0.65
CA PHE A 88 0.18 -4.96 1.37
C PHE A 88 -1.15 -5.23 0.67
N HIS A 89 -1.86 -4.17 0.33
CA HIS A 89 -3.18 -4.27 -0.31
C HIS A 89 -3.10 -4.97 -1.66
N MET A 90 -2.06 -4.65 -2.44
CA MET A 90 -1.82 -5.30 -3.73
C MET A 90 -1.63 -6.81 -3.55
N GLN A 91 -0.81 -7.21 -2.60
CA GLN A 91 -0.52 -8.63 -2.38
C GLN A 91 -1.73 -9.35 -1.77
N ARG A 92 -2.39 -8.71 -0.82
CA ARG A 92 -3.53 -9.31 -0.12
C ARG A 92 -4.70 -9.60 -1.05
N HIS A 93 -4.95 -8.73 -2.01
CA HIS A 93 -6.12 -8.82 -2.89
C HIS A 93 -5.76 -9.05 -4.36
N SER A 94 -4.49 -9.29 -4.66
CA SER A 94 -4.01 -9.52 -6.04
C SER A 94 -4.39 -8.36 -6.96
N LEU A 95 -4.11 -7.16 -6.52
CA LEU A 95 -4.45 -5.95 -7.27
C LEU A 95 -3.20 -5.31 -7.90
N SER A 96 -3.41 -4.62 -9.02
CA SER A 96 -2.38 -3.76 -9.57
C SER A 96 -2.20 -2.54 -8.66
N PHE A 97 -1.12 -1.78 -8.88
CA PHE A 97 -0.88 -0.56 -8.11
C PHE A 97 -2.07 0.41 -8.22
N ILE A 98 -2.53 0.66 -9.45
CA ILE A 98 -3.62 1.59 -9.69
C ILE A 98 -4.91 1.10 -9.03
N ALA A 99 -5.23 -0.19 -9.18
CA ALA A 99 -6.42 -0.76 -8.57
C ALA A 99 -6.36 -0.66 -7.04
N ALA A 100 -5.19 -0.93 -6.46
CA ALA A 100 -5.02 -0.82 -5.01
C ALA A 100 -5.19 0.62 -4.55
N CYS A 101 -4.62 1.59 -5.27
CA CYS A 101 -4.76 3.00 -4.93
C CYS A 101 -6.21 3.44 -4.99
N LYS A 102 -6.94 3.01 -6.01
CA LYS A 102 -8.37 3.34 -6.13
C LYS A 102 -9.16 2.73 -4.99
N SER A 103 -8.87 1.49 -4.65
CA SER A 103 -9.53 0.79 -3.56
C SER A 103 -9.32 1.49 -2.22
N LEU A 104 -8.13 2.07 -2.02
CA LEU A 104 -7.80 2.76 -0.78
C LEU A 104 -8.22 4.24 -0.78
N GLY A 105 -8.81 4.71 -1.87
CA GLY A 105 -9.25 6.10 -1.96
C GLY A 105 -8.14 7.09 -2.23
N ALA A 106 -6.98 6.62 -2.68
CA ALA A 106 -5.79 7.46 -2.89
C ALA A 106 -5.53 7.78 -4.36
N TRP A 107 -6.48 7.48 -5.22
CA TRP A 107 -6.36 7.76 -6.65
C TRP A 107 -7.44 8.74 -7.04
N SER A 108 -7.05 9.85 -7.66
CA SER A 108 -8.01 10.85 -8.08
C SER A 108 -7.97 11.03 -9.60
N GLU A 109 -9.13 11.33 -10.15
CA GLU A 109 -9.29 11.65 -11.55
C GLU A 109 -9.70 13.11 -11.64
N GLN A 110 -8.97 13.88 -12.43
CA GLN A 110 -9.22 15.31 -12.59
C GLN A 110 -9.46 15.64 -14.06
N SER A 111 -10.35 16.57 -14.28
CA SER A 111 -10.66 17.04 -15.63
C SER A 111 -10.19 18.47 -15.83
#